data_2d9249dd358e402582abc01e7a39f922
#
_entry.id   2d9249dd358e402582abc01e7a39f922
#
_cell.length_a   1.000
_cell.length_b   1.000
_cell.length_c   1.000
_cell.angle_alpha   90.00
_cell.angle_beta   90.00
_cell.angle_gamma   90.00
#
_symmetry.space_group_name_H-M   'P 1'
#
loop_
_entity.id
_entity.type
_entity.pdbx_description
1 polymer ?
#
loop_
_entity_poly.entity_id
_entity_poly.type
_entity_poly.pdbx_seq_one_letter_code
_entity_poly.pdbx_strand_id
1 'polypeptide(L)'
;MRPSTVPLSGSRAAVLAAVVAALATLLATTLTWSTPASAATTPLVGAGSGRCLDVNGASQTNGAQVQIWDCNGQSNQQWTSTAATELRVYGGKCLDVNGAGTADGTSVIIWDCNGQNNQKWRLNTDGTITAVGANKCLDVSGNGTANGTKVQIWACHGGANQKWTTGAGPTPPPPGGRPCDIYASGGTPCVAAHSTTRALYGSYNGNLYQVRRSSDSTTRNIGVLTAGGVADAAAQDSFCAGTTCVVTVVYDQSGRGNDLWYQGSSVVPGSPQSRPAIATSESLTVGGGKAYSLYINPGNSYWRDGHLTGVPTGSAPEGMYMVTSGTHVNGGCCFDYGNSETTRKADAAGAMDAINFSVQCWFGGCQGSGPWVQADLEWGLYPGGSQSWNPNQRAFPHKFVTATLKNNGTSRFAIKGSNAQSGSLYTLYDGPLPNGYSPMKKQGAIILGSGGDCCKPDGGANLSAGTFYEGAMVAGYPTDATENAVQADIVAAGYR
;
A
#
# COMPACT_ATOMS: atom_id res chain seq x y z
N MET A 1 -19.33 10.32 97.52
CA MET A 1 -18.53 11.13 96.64
C MET A 1 -17.63 10.19 95.84
N ARG A 2 -17.87 10.04 94.54
CA ARG A 2 -17.10 9.13 93.69
C ARG A 2 -15.98 9.90 93.00
N PRO A 3 -14.75 9.38 92.89
CA PRO A 3 -13.71 9.99 92.02
C PRO A 3 -13.83 9.47 90.61
N SER A 4 -13.76 10.33 89.67
CA SER A 4 -13.72 10.07 88.21
C SER A 4 -12.32 9.63 87.77
N THR A 5 -12.22 8.54 87.09
CA THR A 5 -11.04 8.06 86.37
C THR A 5 -11.05 8.52 84.92
N VAL A 6 -10.02 9.17 84.45
CA VAL A 6 -9.75 9.60 83.10
C VAL A 6 -8.93 8.49 82.40
N PRO A 7 -9.27 8.04 81.23
CA PRO A 7 -8.42 7.09 80.49
C PRO A 7 -7.34 7.84 79.68
N LEU A 8 -6.12 7.40 79.80
CA LEU A 8 -5.01 7.82 78.95
C LEU A 8 -5.10 7.19 77.56
N SER A 9 -5.21 8.01 76.53
CA SER A 9 -5.29 7.60 75.14
C SER A 9 -3.94 7.14 74.61
N GLY A 10 -3.93 5.94 74.00
CA GLY A 10 -2.75 5.40 73.33
C GLY A 10 -2.46 6.05 71.97
N SER A 11 -1.51 6.98 71.94
CA SER A 11 -1.06 7.61 70.71
C SER A 11 0.43 7.40 70.38
N ARG A 12 1.08 6.43 71.05
CA ARG A 12 2.51 6.16 70.76
C ARG A 12 2.77 4.90 69.94
N ALA A 13 1.83 4.03 69.74
CA ALA A 13 1.97 2.82 68.91
C ALA A 13 1.71 3.06 67.42
N ALA A 14 0.91 4.09 67.05
CA ALA A 14 0.56 4.36 65.67
C ALA A 14 1.69 5.10 64.89
N VAL A 15 2.59 5.81 65.56
CA VAL A 15 3.68 6.57 64.90
C VAL A 15 4.85 5.65 64.52
N LEU A 16 5.12 4.59 65.29
CA LEU A 16 6.18 3.62 64.92
C LEU A 16 5.79 2.71 63.73
N ALA A 17 4.52 2.38 63.57
CA ALA A 17 4.06 1.57 62.46
C ALA A 17 4.07 2.34 61.12
N ALA A 18 3.81 3.63 61.14
CA ALA A 18 3.84 4.48 59.93
C ALA A 18 5.26 4.75 59.42
N VAL A 19 6.27 4.83 60.30
CA VAL A 19 7.67 5.02 59.90
C VAL A 19 8.31 3.77 59.32
N VAL A 20 7.94 2.56 59.79
CA VAL A 20 8.43 1.30 59.23
C VAL A 20 7.78 0.98 57.90
N ALA A 21 6.53 1.37 57.67
CA ALA A 21 5.85 1.20 56.37
C ALA A 21 6.42 2.19 55.32
N ALA A 22 6.80 3.41 55.68
CA ALA A 22 7.40 4.41 54.79
C ALA A 22 8.84 4.04 54.39
N LEU A 23 9.63 3.38 55.22
CA LEU A 23 10.98 2.91 54.91
C LEU A 23 10.97 1.63 54.04
N ALA A 24 9.93 0.76 54.15
CA ALA A 24 9.80 -0.41 53.32
C ALA A 24 9.35 -0.08 51.86
N THR A 25 8.64 1.04 51.67
CA THR A 25 8.22 1.51 50.32
C THR A 25 9.33 2.28 49.59
N LEU A 26 10.35 2.80 50.27
CA LEU A 26 11.48 3.49 49.63
C LEU A 26 12.63 2.56 49.19
N LEU A 27 12.68 1.32 49.63
CA LEU A 27 13.69 0.33 49.17
C LEU A 27 13.23 -0.59 48.02
N ALA A 28 11.98 -0.44 47.52
CA ALA A 28 11.46 -1.29 46.45
C ALA A 28 11.51 -0.65 45.04
N THR A 29 12.13 0.54 44.87
CA THR A 29 12.07 1.27 43.59
C THR A 29 13.41 1.45 42.89
N THR A 30 14.40 0.61 43.07
CA THR A 30 15.65 0.71 42.30
C THR A 30 16.22 -0.62 41.82
N LEU A 31 15.37 -1.50 41.24
CA LEU A 31 15.84 -2.50 40.28
C LEU A 31 15.00 -2.40 39.01
N THR A 32 15.16 -1.31 38.28
CA THR A 32 14.86 -1.30 36.86
C THR A 32 15.97 -2.11 36.20
N TRP A 33 15.68 -3.37 35.90
CA TRP A 33 16.45 -4.11 34.93
C TRP A 33 16.26 -3.37 33.61
N SER A 34 17.22 -2.55 33.20
CA SER A 34 17.30 -2.07 31.83
C SER A 34 17.54 -3.32 30.97
N THR A 35 16.50 -3.82 30.33
CA THR A 35 16.70 -4.75 29.23
C THR A 35 17.63 -4.06 28.25
N PRO A 36 18.73 -4.71 27.80
CA PRO A 36 19.55 -4.12 26.76
C PRO A 36 18.64 -3.80 25.57
N ALA A 37 18.72 -2.57 25.07
CA ALA A 37 18.02 -2.18 23.87
C ALA A 37 18.34 -3.21 22.80
N SER A 38 17.32 -3.95 22.34
CA SER A 38 17.46 -4.87 21.22
C SER A 38 18.01 -4.06 20.05
N ALA A 39 19.13 -4.49 19.48
CA ALA A 39 19.71 -3.84 18.30
C ALA A 39 18.62 -3.77 17.22
N ALA A 40 18.31 -2.56 16.76
CA ALA A 40 17.25 -2.36 15.77
C ALA A 40 17.62 -3.10 14.47
N THR A 41 16.70 -3.92 13.99
CA THR A 41 16.83 -4.58 12.69
C THR A 41 16.24 -3.67 11.65
N THR A 42 17.02 -3.22 10.68
CA THR A 42 16.61 -2.24 9.67
C THR A 42 17.10 -2.65 8.27
N PRO A 43 16.38 -2.30 7.21
CA PRO A 43 16.91 -2.43 5.86
C PRO A 43 18.06 -1.43 5.66
N LEU A 44 19.00 -1.81 4.80
CA LEU A 44 20.04 -0.93 4.28
C LEU A 44 19.64 -0.56 2.84
N VAL A 45 19.37 0.72 2.59
CA VAL A 45 18.90 1.19 1.28
C VAL A 45 20.01 1.94 0.56
N GLY A 46 20.35 1.48 -0.65
CA GLY A 46 21.33 2.12 -1.52
C GLY A 46 20.82 3.45 -2.07
N ALA A 47 21.52 4.56 -1.80
CA ALA A 47 21.09 5.89 -2.19
C ALA A 47 21.01 6.06 -3.73
N GLY A 48 21.88 5.39 -4.49
CA GLY A 48 21.87 5.46 -5.94
C GLY A 48 20.76 4.66 -6.63
N SER A 49 20.27 3.59 -5.97
CA SER A 49 19.27 2.69 -6.56
C SER A 49 17.88 2.80 -5.92
N GLY A 50 17.79 3.30 -4.68
CA GLY A 50 16.57 3.24 -3.88
C GLY A 50 16.18 1.80 -3.46
N ARG A 51 17.07 0.81 -3.66
CA ARG A 51 16.82 -0.61 -3.37
C ARG A 51 17.52 -1.07 -2.11
N CYS A 52 16.97 -2.12 -1.51
CA CYS A 52 17.48 -2.72 -0.29
C CYS A 52 18.63 -3.68 -0.55
N LEU A 53 19.59 -3.73 0.38
CA LEU A 53 20.60 -4.78 0.47
C LEU A 53 19.89 -6.10 0.75
N ASP A 54 20.04 -7.08 -0.16
CA ASP A 54 19.22 -8.27 -0.28
C ASP A 54 20.07 -9.52 -0.41
N VAL A 55 19.70 -10.58 0.28
CA VAL A 55 20.30 -11.89 0.06
C VAL A 55 19.56 -12.60 -1.06
N ASN A 56 20.24 -12.90 -2.14
CA ASN A 56 19.67 -13.50 -3.35
C ASN A 56 18.83 -14.75 -3.04
N GLY A 57 17.58 -14.75 -3.54
CA GLY A 57 16.65 -15.85 -3.39
C GLY A 57 16.26 -16.15 -1.93
N ALA A 58 16.44 -15.21 -1.01
CA ALA A 58 16.26 -15.39 0.43
C ALA A 58 17.02 -16.61 0.99
N SER A 59 18.13 -16.98 0.34
CA SER A 59 18.95 -18.12 0.72
C SER A 59 19.59 -17.89 2.09
N GLN A 60 19.65 -18.95 2.91
CA GLN A 60 20.38 -18.95 4.19
C GLN A 60 21.67 -19.76 4.13
N THR A 61 22.05 -20.22 2.92
CA THR A 61 23.27 -21.01 2.70
C THR A 61 24.49 -20.10 2.74
N ASN A 62 25.57 -20.57 3.37
CA ASN A 62 26.88 -19.91 3.33
C ASN A 62 27.33 -19.72 1.88
N GLY A 63 27.81 -18.53 1.54
CA GLY A 63 28.21 -18.17 0.19
C GLY A 63 27.11 -17.57 -0.67
N ALA A 64 25.88 -17.45 -0.16
CA ALA A 64 24.81 -16.79 -0.91
C ALA A 64 25.17 -15.33 -1.21
N GLN A 65 25.08 -14.95 -2.49
CA GLN A 65 25.43 -13.63 -3.00
C GLN A 65 24.49 -12.57 -2.43
N VAL A 66 25.05 -11.44 -2.04
CA VAL A 66 24.29 -10.24 -1.68
C VAL A 66 24.18 -9.34 -2.91
N GLN A 67 22.99 -8.78 -3.10
CA GLN A 67 22.59 -7.96 -4.25
C GLN A 67 21.74 -6.77 -3.77
N ILE A 68 21.32 -5.93 -4.67
CA ILE A 68 20.22 -4.99 -4.42
C ILE A 68 18.93 -5.54 -5.03
N TRP A 69 17.84 -5.35 -4.33
CA TRP A 69 16.50 -5.73 -4.76
C TRP A 69 15.45 -4.75 -4.25
N ASP A 70 14.30 -4.69 -4.92
CA ASP A 70 13.18 -3.88 -4.41
C ASP A 70 12.92 -4.17 -2.94
N CYS A 71 12.80 -3.12 -2.13
CA CYS A 71 12.55 -3.26 -0.70
C CYS A 71 11.17 -3.89 -0.48
N ASN A 72 11.14 -5.09 0.09
CA ASN A 72 9.92 -5.88 0.29
C ASN A 72 9.66 -6.25 1.75
N GLY A 73 10.53 -5.80 2.67
CA GLY A 73 10.40 -6.05 4.11
C GLY A 73 10.67 -7.48 4.55
N GLN A 74 11.04 -8.39 3.65
CA GLN A 74 11.34 -9.78 3.98
C GLN A 74 12.62 -9.90 4.81
N SER A 75 12.76 -11.03 5.51
CA SER A 75 13.88 -11.28 6.43
C SER A 75 15.27 -11.25 5.76
N ASN A 76 15.37 -11.53 4.46
CA ASN A 76 16.61 -11.45 3.67
C ASN A 76 17.08 -10.01 3.39
N GLN A 77 16.29 -9.01 3.76
CA GLN A 77 16.62 -7.58 3.64
C GLN A 77 16.73 -6.89 5.02
N GLN A 78 16.59 -7.66 6.10
CA GLN A 78 16.56 -7.11 7.45
C GLN A 78 17.92 -7.33 8.12
N TRP A 79 18.66 -6.22 8.30
CA TRP A 79 20.03 -6.24 8.81
C TRP A 79 20.10 -5.66 10.22
N THR A 80 20.79 -6.35 11.11
CA THR A 80 21.02 -5.89 12.47
C THR A 80 22.49 -5.51 12.62
N SER A 81 22.77 -4.25 12.94
CA SER A 81 24.10 -3.80 13.31
C SER A 81 24.37 -4.16 14.76
N THR A 82 25.48 -4.87 15.02
CA THR A 82 25.84 -5.33 16.36
C THR A 82 26.94 -4.45 16.98
N ALA A 83 27.06 -4.47 18.32
CA ALA A 83 28.17 -3.83 19.01
C ALA A 83 29.55 -4.37 18.60
N ALA A 84 29.60 -5.59 18.03
CA ALA A 84 30.79 -6.20 17.47
C ALA A 84 31.08 -5.72 16.04
N THR A 85 30.40 -4.68 15.54
CA THR A 85 30.52 -4.16 14.16
C THR A 85 30.15 -5.15 13.07
N GLU A 86 29.31 -6.13 13.35
CA GLU A 86 28.78 -7.07 12.36
C GLU A 86 27.43 -6.57 11.83
N LEU A 87 27.17 -6.80 10.55
CA LEU A 87 25.84 -6.66 9.95
C LEU A 87 25.25 -8.06 9.79
N ARG A 88 24.25 -8.39 10.61
CA ARG A 88 23.63 -9.71 10.65
C ARG A 88 22.27 -9.74 9.96
N VAL A 89 22.02 -10.83 9.25
CA VAL A 89 20.74 -11.18 8.64
C VAL A 89 20.29 -12.53 9.16
N TYR A 90 18.99 -12.82 9.23
CA TYR A 90 18.43 -14.05 9.79
C TYR A 90 18.90 -14.38 11.24
N GLY A 91 19.45 -13.41 11.95
CA GLY A 91 19.99 -13.57 13.30
C GLY A 91 21.36 -14.25 13.38
N GLY A 92 21.68 -15.23 12.54
CA GLY A 92 22.90 -16.03 12.62
C GLY A 92 23.89 -15.89 11.46
N LYS A 93 23.53 -15.18 10.39
CA LYS A 93 24.39 -14.94 9.22
C LYS A 93 24.95 -13.53 9.25
N CYS A 94 26.21 -13.38 8.90
CA CYS A 94 26.92 -12.11 8.81
C CYS A 94 27.15 -11.72 7.35
N LEU A 95 27.05 -10.43 7.05
CA LEU A 95 27.56 -9.86 5.81
C LEU A 95 29.06 -10.09 5.75
N ASP A 96 29.55 -10.68 4.67
CA ASP A 96 30.89 -11.25 4.58
C ASP A 96 31.58 -10.88 3.26
N VAL A 97 32.81 -10.44 3.32
CA VAL A 97 33.65 -10.27 2.12
C VAL A 97 34.19 -11.60 1.72
N ASN A 98 33.75 -12.14 0.59
CA ASN A 98 34.08 -13.48 0.13
C ASN A 98 35.60 -13.79 0.17
N GLY A 99 35.95 -14.89 0.85
CA GLY A 99 37.34 -15.33 0.98
C GLY A 99 38.26 -14.33 1.67
N ALA A 100 37.73 -13.38 2.45
CA ALA A 100 38.49 -12.27 3.06
C ALA A 100 39.31 -11.47 2.01
N GLY A 101 38.85 -11.43 0.76
CA GLY A 101 39.52 -10.71 -0.32
C GLY A 101 39.59 -9.21 -0.08
N THR A 102 40.61 -8.55 -0.57
CA THR A 102 40.84 -7.11 -0.40
C THR A 102 40.85 -6.33 -1.74
N ALA A 103 40.71 -7.05 -2.86
CA ALA A 103 40.72 -6.46 -4.19
C ALA A 103 39.35 -5.77 -4.52
N ASP A 104 39.38 -4.72 -5.33
CA ASP A 104 38.19 -4.15 -5.91
C ASP A 104 37.40 -5.19 -6.70
N GLY A 105 36.08 -5.20 -6.56
CA GLY A 105 35.20 -6.19 -7.18
C GLY A 105 35.05 -7.49 -6.41
N THR A 106 35.69 -7.65 -5.23
CA THR A 106 35.44 -8.82 -4.39
C THR A 106 33.96 -8.87 -3.97
N SER A 107 33.31 -9.99 -4.23
CA SER A 107 31.88 -10.20 -3.95
C SER A 107 31.60 -10.13 -2.45
N VAL A 108 30.42 -9.61 -2.11
CA VAL A 108 29.88 -9.67 -0.75
C VAL A 108 28.80 -10.75 -0.69
N ILE A 109 28.91 -11.61 0.29
CA ILE A 109 28.09 -12.80 0.51
C ILE A 109 27.55 -12.81 1.93
N ILE A 110 26.77 -13.81 2.31
CA ILE A 110 26.51 -14.14 3.71
C ILE A 110 27.27 -15.39 4.12
N TRP A 111 27.69 -15.42 5.37
CA TRP A 111 28.34 -16.57 5.97
C TRP A 111 27.98 -16.69 7.45
N ASP A 112 28.18 -17.89 8.06
CA ASP A 112 28.02 -18.01 9.51
C ASP A 112 28.94 -17.02 10.23
N CYS A 113 28.38 -16.31 11.24
CA CYS A 113 29.13 -15.30 11.98
C CYS A 113 30.32 -16.01 12.73
N ASN A 114 31.51 -15.60 12.41
CA ASN A 114 32.77 -16.21 12.96
C ASN A 114 33.68 -15.17 13.65
N GLY A 115 33.30 -13.89 13.63
CA GLY A 115 34.00 -12.80 14.28
C GLY A 115 35.25 -12.29 13.55
N GLN A 116 35.57 -12.80 12.36
CA GLN A 116 36.75 -12.40 11.56
C GLN A 116 36.53 -10.97 10.96
N ASN A 117 37.65 -10.34 10.57
CA ASN A 117 37.62 -8.94 10.08
C ASN A 117 36.87 -8.75 8.75
N ASN A 118 36.74 -9.81 7.92
CA ASN A 118 35.96 -9.79 6.69
C ASN A 118 34.46 -9.74 6.94
N GLN A 119 34.00 -9.89 8.20
CA GLN A 119 32.62 -9.76 8.64
C GLN A 119 32.37 -8.48 9.47
N LYS A 120 33.40 -7.61 9.58
CA LYS A 120 33.28 -6.36 10.32
C LYS A 120 33.06 -5.18 9.39
N TRP A 121 32.08 -4.36 9.73
CA TRP A 121 31.62 -3.26 8.90
C TRP A 121 31.48 -1.98 9.73
N ARG A 122 32.00 -0.88 9.24
CA ARG A 122 31.85 0.43 9.85
C ARG A 122 30.81 1.23 9.06
N LEU A 123 29.75 1.65 9.74
CA LEU A 123 28.76 2.58 9.22
C LEU A 123 29.31 4.00 9.44
N ASN A 124 29.58 4.72 8.37
CA ASN A 124 30.18 6.05 8.42
C ASN A 124 29.08 7.14 8.40
N THR A 125 29.39 8.29 8.96
CA THR A 125 28.45 9.43 9.04
C THR A 125 28.11 10.04 7.68
N ASP A 126 28.96 9.78 6.67
CA ASP A 126 28.73 10.23 5.29
C ASP A 126 27.83 9.25 4.48
N GLY A 127 27.32 8.21 5.12
CA GLY A 127 26.47 7.19 4.53
C GLY A 127 27.22 6.03 3.84
N THR A 128 28.53 6.02 3.81
CA THR A 128 29.28 4.87 3.32
C THR A 128 29.36 3.75 4.38
N ILE A 129 29.49 2.52 3.94
CA ILE A 129 29.73 1.35 4.80
C ILE A 129 31.08 0.75 4.42
N THR A 130 32.04 0.73 5.36
CA THR A 130 33.40 0.27 5.09
C THR A 130 33.63 -1.11 5.67
N ALA A 131 34.10 -2.07 4.86
CA ALA A 131 34.62 -3.37 5.29
C ALA A 131 35.93 -3.18 6.06
N VAL A 132 35.96 -3.56 7.33
CA VAL A 132 37.12 -3.30 8.21
C VAL A 132 38.35 -4.05 7.72
N GLY A 133 38.21 -5.33 7.30
CA GLY A 133 39.31 -6.16 6.84
C GLY A 133 39.96 -5.68 5.54
N ALA A 134 39.19 -5.08 4.65
CA ALA A 134 39.64 -4.65 3.32
C ALA A 134 39.91 -3.15 3.23
N ASN A 135 39.39 -2.35 4.17
CA ASN A 135 39.33 -0.88 4.10
C ASN A 135 38.74 -0.34 2.79
N LYS A 136 37.66 -0.99 2.32
CA LYS A 136 36.93 -0.65 1.10
C LYS A 136 35.44 -0.48 1.38
N CYS A 137 34.76 0.27 0.55
CA CYS A 137 33.34 0.55 0.69
C CYS A 137 32.47 -0.56 0.10
N LEU A 138 31.34 -0.82 0.76
CA LEU A 138 30.24 -1.60 0.24
C LEU A 138 29.67 -0.87 -1.00
N ASP A 139 29.69 -1.53 -2.14
CA ASP A 139 29.54 -0.93 -3.46
C ASP A 139 28.54 -1.72 -4.31
N VAL A 140 27.62 -1.02 -4.97
CA VAL A 140 26.77 -1.64 -5.98
C VAL A 140 27.53 -1.67 -7.30
N SER A 141 27.78 -2.86 -7.80
CA SER A 141 28.58 -3.11 -8.99
C SER A 141 28.12 -2.29 -10.21
N GLY A 142 29.06 -1.59 -10.84
CA GLY A 142 28.81 -0.85 -12.09
C GLY A 142 27.78 0.30 -11.96
N ASN A 143 27.54 0.83 -10.76
CA ASN A 143 26.47 1.80 -10.49
C ASN A 143 25.08 1.30 -10.91
N GLY A 144 24.88 -0.03 -10.96
CA GLY A 144 23.64 -0.65 -11.39
C GLY A 144 22.47 -0.26 -10.47
N THR A 145 21.27 -0.09 -11.06
CA THR A 145 20.05 0.22 -10.32
C THR A 145 18.99 -0.85 -10.47
N ALA A 146 19.24 -1.92 -11.25
CA ALA A 146 18.30 -3.00 -11.49
C ALA A 146 18.28 -4.02 -10.34
N ASN A 147 17.14 -4.69 -10.14
CA ASN A 147 17.04 -5.86 -9.27
C ASN A 147 18.08 -6.94 -9.67
N GLY A 148 18.73 -7.54 -8.69
CA GLY A 148 19.75 -8.56 -8.92
C GLY A 148 21.15 -7.99 -9.19
N THR A 149 21.34 -6.66 -9.20
CA THR A 149 22.69 -6.08 -9.29
C THR A 149 23.50 -6.49 -8.07
N LYS A 150 24.65 -7.10 -8.29
CA LYS A 150 25.53 -7.62 -7.23
C LYS A 150 26.12 -6.51 -6.39
N VAL A 151 26.35 -6.83 -5.13
CA VAL A 151 27.07 -5.98 -4.20
C VAL A 151 28.49 -6.57 -4.01
N GLN A 152 29.46 -5.70 -3.96
CA GLN A 152 30.88 -5.97 -3.89
C GLN A 152 31.57 -5.00 -2.91
N ILE A 153 32.86 -5.14 -2.69
CA ILE A 153 33.68 -4.09 -2.11
C ILE A 153 34.46 -3.37 -3.22
N TRP A 154 34.64 -2.05 -3.07
CA TRP A 154 35.39 -1.23 -4.01
C TRP A 154 36.10 -0.10 -3.27
N ALA A 155 37.18 0.45 -3.84
CA ALA A 155 37.82 1.64 -3.33
C ALA A 155 36.79 2.73 -3.05
N CYS A 156 36.83 3.33 -1.85
CA CYS A 156 35.87 4.35 -1.46
C CYS A 156 36.06 5.61 -2.30
N HIS A 157 35.04 6.00 -3.03
CA HIS A 157 35.00 7.22 -3.87
C HIS A 157 33.80 8.11 -3.56
N GLY A 158 32.92 7.69 -2.62
CA GLY A 158 31.77 8.47 -2.15
C GLY A 158 30.63 8.66 -3.16
N GLY A 159 30.62 7.89 -4.25
CA GLY A 159 29.54 7.85 -5.23
C GLY A 159 28.24 7.34 -4.64
N ALA A 160 27.11 7.63 -5.30
CA ALA A 160 25.77 7.23 -4.82
C ALA A 160 25.60 5.71 -4.68
N ASN A 161 26.36 4.91 -5.46
CA ASN A 161 26.37 3.46 -5.38
C ASN A 161 27.14 2.90 -4.16
N GLN A 162 27.82 3.76 -3.39
CA GLN A 162 28.49 3.42 -2.13
C GLN A 162 27.82 4.02 -0.91
N LYS A 163 26.72 4.76 -1.12
CA LYS A 163 25.97 5.40 -0.05
C LYS A 163 24.77 4.56 0.32
N TRP A 164 24.64 4.32 1.63
CA TRP A 164 23.59 3.50 2.21
C TRP A 164 22.95 4.26 3.35
N THR A 165 21.65 4.27 3.39
CA THR A 165 20.92 4.80 4.52
C THR A 165 20.51 3.65 5.44
N THR A 166 20.93 3.72 6.70
CA THR A 166 20.29 3.01 7.81
C THR A 166 19.04 3.79 8.15
N GLY A 167 18.17 3.83 7.33
CA GLY A 167 16.93 4.51 7.58
C GLY A 167 15.87 3.46 7.56
N ALA A 168 14.79 3.77 8.19
CA ALA A 168 13.55 3.28 7.75
C ALA A 168 13.52 3.40 6.21
N GLY A 169 13.96 2.39 5.48
CA GLY A 169 13.18 1.97 4.34
C GLY A 169 11.79 2.00 4.89
N PRO A 170 10.76 2.43 4.17
CA PRO A 170 9.47 2.70 4.77
C PRO A 170 9.21 1.60 5.79
N THR A 171 9.11 1.99 7.05
CA THR A 171 8.88 1.07 8.17
C THR A 171 7.72 0.21 7.70
N PRO A 172 7.82 -1.13 7.70
CA PRO A 172 6.60 -1.91 7.53
C PRO A 172 5.61 -1.29 8.51
N PRO A 173 4.45 -0.84 8.08
CA PRO A 173 3.47 -0.27 8.98
C PRO A 173 3.30 -1.26 10.12
N PRO A 174 3.06 -0.81 11.34
CA PRO A 174 2.88 -1.70 12.48
C PRO A 174 1.87 -2.76 12.10
N PRO A 175 2.09 -4.04 12.45
CA PRO A 175 1.14 -5.09 12.17
C PRO A 175 -0.23 -4.66 12.66
N GLY A 176 -1.19 -4.45 11.73
CA GLY A 176 -2.54 -4.00 12.04
C GLY A 176 -2.95 -2.62 11.50
N GLY A 177 -2.11 -1.89 10.76
CA GLY A 177 -2.55 -0.68 10.03
C GLY A 177 -3.46 -1.05 8.85
N ARG A 178 -4.52 -0.25 8.61
CA ARG A 178 -5.36 -0.36 7.42
C ARG A 178 -4.66 0.29 6.21
N PRO A 179 -5.11 0.07 4.96
CA PRO A 179 -4.41 0.57 3.78
C PRO A 179 -4.02 2.05 3.83
N CYS A 180 -4.91 2.92 4.28
CA CYS A 180 -4.61 4.36 4.32
C CYS A 180 -3.71 4.78 5.50
N ASP A 181 -3.70 4.02 6.62
CA ASP A 181 -2.71 4.20 7.68
C ASP A 181 -1.32 3.81 7.17
N ILE A 182 -1.25 2.73 6.38
CA ILE A 182 -0.04 2.22 5.74
C ILE A 182 0.53 3.24 4.77
N TYR A 183 -0.29 3.76 3.86
CA TYR A 183 0.12 4.80 2.92
C TYR A 183 0.57 6.08 3.63
N ALA A 184 -0.15 6.52 4.67
CA ALA A 184 0.23 7.69 5.45
C ALA A 184 1.59 7.51 6.15
N SER A 185 1.83 6.33 6.75
CA SER A 185 3.11 5.98 7.34
C SER A 185 4.24 5.92 6.32
N GLY A 186 3.92 5.54 5.07
CA GLY A 186 4.83 5.54 3.92
C GLY A 186 5.08 6.91 3.30
N GLY A 187 4.51 7.99 3.86
CA GLY A 187 4.68 9.36 3.36
C GLY A 187 3.82 9.71 2.15
N THR A 188 2.86 8.86 1.78
CA THR A 188 1.94 9.05 0.65
C THR A 188 0.49 8.92 1.13
N PRO A 189 -0.05 9.91 1.86
CA PRO A 189 -1.37 9.80 2.49
C PRO A 189 -2.49 9.66 1.46
N CYS A 190 -3.56 8.94 1.81
CA CYS A 190 -4.76 8.84 0.99
C CYS A 190 -5.42 10.21 0.81
N VAL A 191 -5.77 10.51 -0.42
CA VAL A 191 -6.58 11.69 -0.80
C VAL A 191 -8.01 11.32 -1.16
N ALA A 192 -8.25 10.05 -1.44
CA ALA A 192 -9.57 9.45 -1.56
C ALA A 192 -9.49 7.99 -1.10
N ALA A 193 -10.51 7.50 -0.40
CA ALA A 193 -10.53 6.16 0.15
C ALA A 193 -11.96 5.61 0.16
N HIS A 194 -12.25 4.64 -0.69
CA HIS A 194 -13.59 4.14 -0.97
C HIS A 194 -13.68 2.63 -0.67
N SER A 195 -14.74 2.20 -0.02
CA SER A 195 -14.99 0.78 0.22
C SER A 195 -16.45 0.52 0.50
N THR A 196 -16.96 -0.61 0.04
CA THR A 196 -18.27 -1.12 0.45
C THR A 196 -18.16 -2.28 1.44
N THR A 197 -16.93 -2.68 1.80
CA THR A 197 -16.67 -3.90 2.57
C THR A 197 -16.11 -3.64 3.96
N ARG A 198 -15.21 -2.66 4.13
CA ARG A 198 -14.52 -2.39 5.39
C ARG A 198 -13.97 -0.96 5.49
N ALA A 199 -13.55 -0.57 6.68
CA ALA A 199 -12.75 0.62 6.89
C ALA A 199 -11.35 0.51 6.27
N LEU A 200 -10.84 1.61 5.71
CA LEU A 200 -9.49 1.76 5.15
C LEU A 200 -8.54 2.52 6.08
N TYR A 201 -9.02 2.96 7.24
CA TYR A 201 -8.24 3.47 8.38
C TYR A 201 -8.63 2.70 9.64
N GLY A 202 -7.69 2.43 10.51
CA GLY A 202 -7.96 1.75 11.78
C GLY A 202 -8.86 2.52 12.73
N SER A 203 -8.84 3.85 12.64
CA SER A 203 -9.68 4.73 13.45
C SER A 203 -11.03 5.08 12.81
N TYR A 204 -11.27 4.71 11.54
CA TYR A 204 -12.50 5.11 10.84
C TYR A 204 -13.73 4.43 11.44
N ASN A 205 -14.73 5.24 11.80
CA ASN A 205 -15.99 4.80 12.39
C ASN A 205 -17.20 5.47 11.70
N GLY A 206 -17.07 5.74 10.40
CA GLY A 206 -18.07 6.45 9.62
C GLY A 206 -18.87 5.56 8.67
N ASN A 207 -19.57 6.22 7.77
CA ASN A 207 -20.36 5.57 6.72
C ASN A 207 -19.46 5.13 5.58
N LEU A 208 -19.69 3.91 5.05
CA LEU A 208 -18.99 3.38 3.89
C LEU A 208 -19.73 3.72 2.58
N TYR A 209 -21.05 3.55 2.58
CA TYR A 209 -21.89 3.82 1.41
C TYR A 209 -23.35 4.09 1.83
N GLN A 210 -24.15 4.60 0.89
CA GLN A 210 -25.57 4.81 1.07
C GLN A 210 -26.37 3.91 0.12
N VAL A 211 -27.42 3.32 0.64
CA VAL A 211 -28.41 2.60 -0.16
C VAL A 211 -29.73 3.33 -0.20
N ARG A 212 -30.43 3.22 -1.33
CA ARG A 212 -31.79 3.73 -1.53
C ARG A 212 -32.70 2.59 -1.97
N ARG A 213 -33.81 2.40 -1.27
CA ARG A 213 -34.79 1.38 -1.63
C ARG A 213 -35.81 1.89 -2.65
N SER A 214 -36.24 1.00 -3.55
CA SER A 214 -37.15 1.37 -4.65
C SER A 214 -38.60 1.54 -4.22
N SER A 215 -39.01 0.92 -3.12
CA SER A 215 -40.43 0.94 -2.67
C SER A 215 -40.94 2.32 -2.29
N ASP A 216 -40.08 3.17 -1.71
CA ASP A 216 -40.47 4.51 -1.20
C ASP A 216 -39.37 5.57 -1.36
N SER A 217 -38.28 5.22 -2.08
CA SER A 217 -37.13 6.11 -2.32
C SER A 217 -36.39 6.58 -1.06
N THR A 218 -36.63 6.01 0.10
CA THR A 218 -35.87 6.34 1.30
C THR A 218 -34.46 5.82 1.23
N THR A 219 -33.54 6.47 1.94
CA THR A 219 -32.12 6.15 1.95
C THR A 219 -31.65 5.70 3.34
N ARG A 220 -30.62 4.90 3.39
CA ARG A 220 -29.91 4.51 4.60
C ARG A 220 -28.41 4.47 4.36
N ASN A 221 -27.67 5.08 5.27
CA ASN A 221 -26.22 4.97 5.29
C ASN A 221 -25.84 3.63 5.96
N ILE A 222 -24.88 2.94 5.34
CA ILE A 222 -24.27 1.71 5.86
C ILE A 222 -22.87 2.07 6.32
N GLY A 223 -22.63 1.95 7.62
CA GLY A 223 -21.35 2.24 8.25
C GLY A 223 -20.58 0.97 8.58
N VAL A 224 -19.53 1.12 9.39
CA VAL A 224 -18.78 0.01 9.94
C VAL A 224 -19.39 -0.47 11.25
N LEU A 225 -19.25 -1.76 11.56
CA LEU A 225 -19.70 -2.34 12.84
C LEU A 225 -18.93 -1.78 14.04
N THR A 226 -17.65 -1.52 13.86
CA THR A 226 -16.74 -0.94 14.86
C THR A 226 -15.68 -0.12 14.16
N ALA A 227 -14.99 0.76 14.87
CA ALA A 227 -13.87 1.51 14.29
C ALA A 227 -12.84 0.56 13.64
N GLY A 228 -12.42 0.86 12.40
CA GLY A 228 -11.53 0.01 11.61
C GLY A 228 -12.13 -1.33 11.16
N GLY A 229 -13.42 -1.55 11.39
CA GLY A 229 -14.10 -2.83 11.15
C GLY A 229 -14.70 -2.99 9.76
N VAL A 230 -15.52 -4.03 9.62
CA VAL A 230 -16.24 -4.37 8.39
C VAL A 230 -17.62 -3.68 8.35
N ALA A 231 -18.22 -3.65 7.16
CA ALA A 231 -19.52 -3.06 6.91
C ALA A 231 -20.63 -3.71 7.75
N ASP A 232 -21.60 -2.90 8.20
CA ASP A 232 -22.84 -3.39 8.82
C ASP A 232 -23.82 -3.90 7.75
N ALA A 233 -23.53 -5.08 7.21
CA ALA A 233 -24.39 -5.70 6.21
C ALA A 233 -25.78 -6.06 6.75
N ALA A 234 -25.91 -6.30 8.05
CA ALA A 234 -27.20 -6.61 8.67
C ALA A 234 -28.16 -5.40 8.64
N ALA A 235 -27.62 -4.20 8.79
CA ALA A 235 -28.41 -2.96 8.61
C ALA A 235 -28.92 -2.82 7.18
N GLN A 236 -28.12 -3.19 6.16
CA GLN A 236 -28.57 -3.22 4.77
C GLN A 236 -29.60 -4.31 4.53
N ASP A 237 -29.37 -5.54 5.01
CA ASP A 237 -30.32 -6.66 4.87
C ASP A 237 -31.70 -6.29 5.42
N SER A 238 -31.74 -5.73 6.62
CA SER A 238 -32.98 -5.28 7.24
C SER A 238 -33.67 -4.18 6.47
N PHE A 239 -32.91 -3.17 6.02
CA PHE A 239 -33.46 -2.01 5.29
C PHE A 239 -33.97 -2.37 3.91
N CYS A 240 -33.33 -3.29 3.23
CA CYS A 240 -33.64 -3.71 1.85
C CYS A 240 -34.58 -4.93 1.80
N ALA A 241 -35.07 -5.42 2.95
CA ALA A 241 -35.97 -6.55 2.99
C ALA A 241 -37.26 -6.29 2.19
N GLY A 242 -37.59 -7.20 1.28
CA GLY A 242 -38.82 -7.13 0.46
C GLY A 242 -38.80 -6.08 -0.66
N THR A 243 -37.67 -5.44 -0.91
CA THR A 243 -37.55 -4.42 -1.96
C THR A 243 -36.16 -4.46 -2.62
N THR A 244 -36.03 -3.83 -3.78
CA THR A 244 -34.71 -3.63 -4.41
C THR A 244 -34.04 -2.40 -3.79
N CYS A 245 -32.75 -2.50 -3.47
CA CYS A 245 -31.90 -1.38 -3.10
C CYS A 245 -30.81 -1.13 -4.15
N VAL A 246 -30.44 0.15 -4.28
CA VAL A 246 -29.33 0.58 -5.12
C VAL A 246 -28.33 1.39 -4.31
N VAL A 247 -27.04 1.33 -4.65
CA VAL A 247 -26.00 2.16 -4.03
C VAL A 247 -26.00 3.54 -4.67
N THR A 248 -26.27 4.60 -3.90
CA THR A 248 -26.35 5.97 -4.41
C THR A 248 -25.04 6.74 -4.26
N VAL A 249 -24.26 6.44 -3.25
CA VAL A 249 -22.94 7.04 -3.01
C VAL A 249 -22.03 6.04 -2.30
N VAL A 250 -20.74 6.06 -2.62
CA VAL A 250 -19.67 5.44 -1.83
C VAL A 250 -18.90 6.56 -1.17
N TYR A 251 -18.90 6.59 0.16
CA TYR A 251 -18.32 7.67 0.94
C TYR A 251 -16.80 7.62 0.96
N ASP A 252 -16.19 8.78 0.94
CA ASP A 252 -14.75 8.96 1.11
C ASP A 252 -14.35 8.90 2.58
N GLN A 253 -13.51 7.95 2.91
CA GLN A 253 -13.00 7.78 4.27
C GLN A 253 -11.80 8.68 4.59
N SER A 254 -11.21 9.37 3.59
CA SER A 254 -10.03 10.23 3.79
C SER A 254 -10.33 11.54 4.55
N GLY A 255 -11.61 11.88 4.70
CA GLY A 255 -12.06 13.13 5.29
C GLY A 255 -11.96 14.34 4.36
N ARG A 256 -11.64 14.15 3.08
CA ARG A 256 -11.52 15.23 2.10
C ARG A 256 -12.81 15.50 1.33
N GLY A 257 -13.84 14.66 1.51
CA GLY A 257 -15.16 14.81 0.88
C GLY A 257 -15.18 14.39 -0.59
N ASN A 258 -14.33 13.46 -0.97
CA ASN A 258 -14.27 12.86 -2.30
C ASN A 258 -15.30 11.73 -2.47
N ASP A 259 -16.52 11.91 -1.96
CA ASP A 259 -17.60 10.95 -2.08
C ASP A 259 -17.98 10.68 -3.53
N LEU A 260 -18.05 9.40 -3.91
CA LEU A 260 -18.40 8.96 -5.25
C LEU A 260 -19.91 8.79 -5.39
N TRP A 261 -20.53 9.70 -6.11
CA TRP A 261 -21.94 9.65 -6.47
C TRP A 261 -22.14 8.98 -7.82
N TYR A 262 -23.23 8.21 -7.99
CA TYR A 262 -23.55 7.73 -9.33
C TYR A 262 -23.82 8.93 -10.25
N GLN A 263 -23.38 8.81 -11.49
CA GLN A 263 -23.45 9.90 -12.46
C GLN A 263 -24.89 10.09 -12.95
N GLY A 264 -25.55 11.09 -12.42
CA GLY A 264 -26.90 11.48 -12.90
C GLY A 264 -26.85 12.30 -14.18
N SER A 265 -27.99 12.39 -14.89
CA SER A 265 -28.15 13.14 -16.15
C SER A 265 -27.84 14.63 -16.06
N SER A 266 -27.97 15.21 -14.88
CA SER A 266 -27.81 16.65 -14.68
C SER A 266 -26.36 17.14 -14.70
N VAL A 267 -25.40 16.23 -14.69
CA VAL A 267 -23.97 16.60 -14.49
C VAL A 267 -23.31 16.99 -15.79
N VAL A 268 -23.63 16.32 -16.91
CA VAL A 268 -23.21 16.75 -18.26
C VAL A 268 -24.46 16.82 -19.14
N PRO A 269 -24.88 18.00 -19.58
CA PRO A 269 -26.07 18.15 -20.42
C PRO A 269 -25.96 17.29 -21.71
N GLY A 270 -27.03 16.54 -22.00
CA GLY A 270 -27.10 15.66 -23.17
C GLY A 270 -26.41 14.30 -23.02
N SER A 271 -25.80 14.02 -21.86
CA SER A 271 -25.17 12.71 -21.60
C SER A 271 -26.17 11.63 -21.24
N PRO A 272 -25.91 10.35 -21.58
CA PRO A 272 -26.66 9.23 -21.05
C PRO A 272 -26.60 9.20 -19.52
N GLN A 273 -27.73 8.89 -18.90
CA GLN A 273 -27.74 8.69 -17.44
C GLN A 273 -27.03 7.42 -17.05
N SER A 274 -26.10 7.52 -16.14
CA SER A 274 -25.66 6.38 -15.35
C SER A 274 -26.77 5.96 -14.38
N ARG A 275 -26.88 4.69 -14.13
CA ARG A 275 -27.79 4.10 -13.15
C ARG A 275 -27.00 3.65 -11.93
N PRO A 276 -27.51 3.83 -10.71
CA PRO A 276 -26.86 3.29 -9.53
C PRO A 276 -26.88 1.76 -9.55
N ALA A 277 -25.81 1.14 -9.08
CA ALA A 277 -25.67 -0.31 -9.02
C ALA A 277 -26.63 -0.93 -7.99
N ILE A 278 -27.12 -2.14 -8.24
CA ILE A 278 -27.96 -2.88 -7.30
C ILE A 278 -27.12 -3.28 -6.08
N ALA A 279 -27.57 -2.91 -4.89
CA ALA A 279 -26.81 -3.04 -3.65
C ALA A 279 -26.67 -4.49 -3.14
N THR A 280 -27.50 -5.42 -3.63
CA THR A 280 -27.55 -6.81 -3.19
C THR A 280 -27.12 -7.82 -4.23
N SER A 281 -26.49 -7.36 -5.34
CA SER A 281 -26.09 -8.23 -6.45
C SER A 281 -25.07 -9.29 -6.04
N GLU A 282 -24.11 -8.95 -5.18
CA GLU A 282 -23.12 -9.87 -4.67
C GLU A 282 -22.87 -9.63 -3.20
N SER A 283 -22.95 -10.70 -2.41
CA SER A 283 -22.48 -10.73 -1.02
C SER A 283 -21.22 -11.58 -0.92
N LEU A 284 -20.37 -11.21 0.04
CA LEU A 284 -19.09 -11.86 0.30
C LEU A 284 -18.81 -11.88 1.81
N THR A 285 -17.74 -12.56 2.19
CA THR A 285 -17.19 -12.48 3.53
C THR A 285 -15.86 -11.74 3.51
N VAL A 286 -15.68 -10.80 4.45
CA VAL A 286 -14.41 -10.11 4.70
C VAL A 286 -14.25 -9.93 6.21
N GLY A 287 -13.04 -10.21 6.75
CA GLY A 287 -12.80 -10.12 8.19
C GLY A 287 -13.72 -11.02 9.03
N GLY A 288 -14.23 -12.11 8.45
CA GLY A 288 -15.21 -12.99 9.09
C GLY A 288 -16.66 -12.48 9.11
N GLY A 289 -16.93 -11.25 8.63
CA GLY A 289 -18.24 -10.64 8.54
C GLY A 289 -18.80 -10.65 7.10
N LYS A 290 -20.14 -10.65 6.98
CA LYS A 290 -20.80 -10.41 5.68
C LYS A 290 -20.60 -8.98 5.22
N ALA A 291 -20.38 -8.80 3.94
CA ALA A 291 -20.37 -7.51 3.27
C ALA A 291 -21.01 -7.62 1.88
N TYR A 292 -21.24 -6.48 1.22
CA TYR A 292 -21.69 -6.39 -0.15
C TYR A 292 -20.67 -5.66 -1.01
N SER A 293 -20.49 -6.12 -2.24
CA SER A 293 -19.67 -5.42 -3.24
C SER A 293 -20.44 -4.30 -3.93
N LEU A 294 -19.70 -3.39 -4.58
CA LEU A 294 -20.26 -2.54 -5.62
C LEU A 294 -20.17 -3.28 -6.96
N TYR A 295 -21.28 -3.89 -7.35
CA TYR A 295 -21.38 -4.74 -8.54
C TYR A 295 -21.77 -3.91 -9.75
N ILE A 296 -20.77 -3.52 -10.55
CA ILE A 296 -20.92 -2.66 -11.72
C ILE A 296 -21.32 -3.47 -12.94
N ASN A 297 -22.47 -3.14 -13.51
CA ASN A 297 -22.94 -3.65 -14.80
C ASN A 297 -22.94 -2.51 -15.84
N PRO A 298 -23.03 -2.80 -17.14
CA PRO A 298 -23.20 -1.78 -18.15
C PRO A 298 -24.29 -0.77 -17.80
N GLY A 299 -23.93 0.49 -17.77
CA GLY A 299 -24.81 1.60 -17.32
C GLY A 299 -24.61 2.03 -15.86
N ASN A 300 -23.72 1.39 -15.10
CA ASN A 300 -23.34 1.86 -13.76
C ASN A 300 -22.01 2.64 -13.81
N SER A 301 -21.96 3.81 -13.18
CA SER A 301 -20.75 4.61 -13.06
C SER A 301 -20.88 5.60 -11.90
N TYR A 302 -19.77 5.85 -11.21
CA TYR A 302 -19.66 6.75 -10.09
C TYR A 302 -18.52 7.74 -10.35
N TRP A 303 -18.69 8.97 -9.90
CA TRP A 303 -17.74 10.03 -10.22
C TRP A 303 -17.74 11.14 -9.18
N ARG A 304 -16.60 11.82 -9.04
CA ARG A 304 -16.42 12.99 -8.20
C ARG A 304 -15.36 13.91 -8.81
N ASP A 305 -15.64 15.21 -8.85
CA ASP A 305 -14.61 16.21 -9.10
C ASP A 305 -13.81 16.46 -7.81
N GLY A 306 -12.58 15.97 -7.78
CA GLY A 306 -11.68 16.03 -6.64
C GLY A 306 -10.52 17.02 -6.80
N HIS A 307 -10.48 17.80 -7.88
CA HIS A 307 -9.32 18.66 -8.18
C HIS A 307 -9.02 19.72 -7.12
N LEU A 308 -10.04 20.15 -6.36
CA LEU A 308 -9.90 21.11 -5.24
C LEU A 308 -9.80 20.43 -3.88
N THR A 309 -9.92 19.11 -3.79
CA THR A 309 -9.93 18.34 -2.54
C THR A 309 -8.68 17.49 -2.36
N GLY A 310 -7.66 17.74 -3.18
CA GLY A 310 -6.32 17.16 -3.02
C GLY A 310 -6.02 15.95 -3.89
N VAL A 311 -6.90 15.60 -4.82
CA VAL A 311 -6.57 14.62 -5.87
C VAL A 311 -5.49 15.22 -6.77
N PRO A 312 -4.38 14.49 -7.06
CA PRO A 312 -3.29 15.02 -7.84
C PRO A 312 -3.71 15.50 -9.24
N THR A 313 -3.15 16.63 -9.68
CA THR A 313 -3.42 17.21 -11.01
C THR A 313 -2.13 17.43 -11.77
N GLY A 314 -2.22 17.59 -13.10
CA GLY A 314 -1.07 17.80 -13.98
C GLY A 314 -0.07 16.66 -13.86
N SER A 315 1.18 17.01 -13.62
CA SER A 315 2.28 16.07 -13.45
C SER A 315 2.60 15.75 -11.99
N ALA A 316 1.71 16.09 -11.04
CA ALA A 316 1.92 15.72 -9.64
C ALA A 316 1.96 14.18 -9.49
N PRO A 317 2.87 13.61 -8.69
CA PRO A 317 2.93 12.18 -8.50
C PRO A 317 1.69 11.66 -7.74
N GLU A 318 1.22 10.46 -8.12
CA GLU A 318 0.14 9.76 -7.43
C GLU A 318 0.33 8.25 -7.43
N GLY A 319 -0.42 7.57 -6.58
CA GLY A 319 -0.57 6.14 -6.59
C GLY A 319 -2.00 5.77 -6.24
N MET A 320 -2.39 4.53 -6.58
CA MET A 320 -3.70 4.01 -6.27
C MET A 320 -3.72 2.49 -6.22
N TYR A 321 -4.72 1.95 -5.55
CA TYR A 321 -5.04 0.54 -5.64
C TYR A 321 -6.54 0.33 -5.68
N MET A 322 -6.97 -0.82 -6.18
CA MET A 322 -8.31 -1.35 -5.97
C MET A 322 -8.28 -2.85 -5.72
N VAL A 323 -9.27 -3.34 -4.98
CA VAL A 323 -9.62 -4.76 -4.93
C VAL A 323 -10.85 -4.96 -5.79
N THR A 324 -10.74 -5.85 -6.79
CA THR A 324 -11.75 -6.11 -7.82
C THR A 324 -11.95 -7.61 -8.03
N SER A 325 -12.83 -8.01 -8.95
CA SER A 325 -13.10 -9.42 -9.26
C SER A 325 -12.60 -9.82 -10.64
N GLY A 326 -11.81 -10.89 -10.71
CA GLY A 326 -11.43 -11.51 -11.97
C GLY A 326 -12.50 -12.47 -12.55
N THR A 327 -13.63 -12.64 -11.87
CA THR A 327 -14.74 -13.51 -12.31
C THR A 327 -15.99 -12.74 -12.75
N HIS A 328 -16.06 -11.43 -12.43
CA HIS A 328 -17.09 -10.53 -12.95
C HIS A 328 -16.40 -9.34 -13.62
N VAL A 329 -16.16 -9.44 -14.89
CA VAL A 329 -15.45 -8.49 -15.74
C VAL A 329 -15.81 -8.79 -17.20
N ASN A 330 -15.88 -7.76 -18.04
CA ASN A 330 -16.13 -7.90 -19.47
C ASN A 330 -15.09 -7.13 -20.30
N GLY A 331 -15.26 -7.15 -21.62
CA GLY A 331 -14.44 -6.40 -22.58
C GLY A 331 -15.03 -5.03 -22.95
N GLY A 332 -16.03 -4.53 -22.24
CA GLY A 332 -16.55 -3.19 -22.45
C GLY A 332 -15.57 -2.14 -21.92
N CYS A 333 -15.41 -1.05 -22.63
CA CYS A 333 -14.57 0.06 -22.15
C CYS A 333 -15.39 1.00 -21.27
N CYS A 334 -14.88 1.48 -20.13
CA CYS A 334 -13.73 0.92 -19.44
C CYS A 334 -14.11 0.77 -17.97
N PHE A 335 -13.75 -0.34 -17.34
CA PHE A 335 -13.94 -0.49 -15.90
C PHE A 335 -12.69 0.05 -15.21
N ASP A 336 -12.80 1.29 -14.73
CA ASP A 336 -11.69 2.06 -14.19
C ASP A 336 -11.90 2.46 -12.74
N TYR A 337 -10.79 2.66 -12.03
CA TYR A 337 -10.75 3.36 -10.76
C TYR A 337 -9.50 4.23 -10.69
N GLY A 338 -9.68 5.53 -10.56
CA GLY A 338 -8.56 6.47 -10.47
C GLY A 338 -8.86 7.88 -10.90
N ASN A 339 -7.81 8.59 -11.29
CA ASN A 339 -7.86 9.98 -11.74
C ASN A 339 -8.47 10.08 -13.15
N SER A 340 -9.41 10.98 -13.32
CA SER A 340 -10.08 11.19 -14.60
C SER A 340 -10.36 12.68 -14.87
N GLU A 341 -11.04 12.95 -15.97
CA GLU A 341 -11.34 14.31 -16.39
C GLU A 341 -12.45 14.95 -15.57
N THR A 342 -12.27 16.21 -15.24
CA THR A 342 -13.29 17.06 -14.61
C THR A 342 -14.47 17.34 -15.55
N THR A 343 -14.25 17.24 -16.85
CA THR A 343 -15.26 17.42 -17.90
C THR A 343 -16.04 16.14 -18.20
N ARG A 344 -15.58 14.97 -17.71
CA ARG A 344 -16.09 13.62 -18.06
C ARG A 344 -16.02 13.32 -19.56
N LYS A 345 -15.04 13.84 -20.24
CA LYS A 345 -14.82 13.63 -21.67
C LYS A 345 -13.36 13.26 -21.90
N ALA A 346 -13.13 12.45 -22.88
CA ALA A 346 -11.78 12.12 -23.34
C ALA A 346 -11.09 13.39 -23.90
N ASP A 347 -10.43 14.16 -23.05
CA ASP A 347 -9.89 15.47 -23.41
C ASP A 347 -8.55 15.42 -24.12
N ALA A 348 -7.58 14.63 -23.60
CA ALA A 348 -6.24 14.53 -24.16
C ALA A 348 -5.44 13.35 -23.59
N ALA A 349 -4.42 12.91 -24.30
CA ALA A 349 -3.43 11.96 -23.79
C ALA A 349 -2.82 12.47 -22.48
N GLY A 350 -2.87 11.64 -21.45
CA GLY A 350 -2.38 11.93 -20.11
C GLY A 350 -3.35 12.73 -19.22
N ALA A 351 -4.58 12.99 -19.66
CA ALA A 351 -5.60 13.66 -18.86
C ALA A 351 -6.17 12.75 -17.78
N MET A 352 -6.06 11.45 -17.96
CA MET A 352 -6.47 10.38 -17.05
C MET A 352 -5.26 9.62 -16.53
N ASP A 353 -5.37 9.03 -15.34
CA ASP A 353 -4.41 8.09 -14.75
C ASP A 353 -5.20 7.16 -13.82
N ALA A 354 -5.71 6.07 -14.36
CA ALA A 354 -6.57 5.16 -13.63
C ALA A 354 -6.19 3.69 -13.86
N ILE A 355 -6.51 2.84 -12.89
CA ILE A 355 -6.42 1.40 -13.06
C ILE A 355 -7.59 0.98 -13.94
N ASN A 356 -7.29 0.36 -15.08
CA ASN A 356 -8.24 -0.37 -15.89
C ASN A 356 -8.14 -1.87 -15.61
N PHE A 357 -9.29 -2.54 -15.48
CA PHE A 357 -9.34 -3.99 -15.31
C PHE A 357 -10.35 -4.60 -16.30
N SER A 358 -9.87 -5.37 -17.27
CA SER A 358 -10.68 -5.81 -18.42
C SER A 358 -10.19 -7.12 -19.01
N VAL A 359 -11.08 -7.85 -19.69
CA VAL A 359 -10.71 -8.98 -20.56
C VAL A 359 -10.40 -8.54 -22.00
N GLN A 360 -10.42 -7.25 -22.27
CA GLN A 360 -10.03 -6.64 -23.54
C GLN A 360 -8.70 -5.89 -23.39
N CYS A 361 -7.75 -6.20 -24.26
CA CYS A 361 -6.52 -5.46 -24.42
C CYS A 361 -6.65 -4.59 -25.69
N TRP A 362 -7.30 -3.42 -25.53
CA TRP A 362 -7.74 -2.58 -26.65
C TRP A 362 -6.61 -2.08 -27.56
N PHE A 363 -5.45 -1.82 -26.97
CA PHE A 363 -4.31 -1.26 -27.70
C PHE A 363 -3.17 -2.26 -27.88
N GLY A 364 -3.37 -3.53 -27.50
CA GLY A 364 -2.35 -4.58 -27.63
C GLY A 364 -1.43 -4.71 -26.43
N GLY A 365 -0.48 -5.63 -26.52
CA GLY A 365 0.55 -5.83 -25.48
C GLY A 365 0.22 -6.87 -24.41
N CYS A 366 -1.01 -7.45 -24.40
CA CYS A 366 -1.42 -8.51 -23.48
C CYS A 366 -1.27 -9.89 -24.09
N GLN A 367 -1.17 -10.94 -23.23
CA GLN A 367 -1.20 -12.33 -23.63
C GLN A 367 -2.32 -13.11 -22.96
N GLY A 368 -2.86 -14.11 -23.66
CA GLY A 368 -3.92 -14.99 -23.17
C GLY A 368 -5.29 -14.34 -23.21
N SER A 369 -6.18 -14.75 -22.30
CA SER A 369 -7.60 -14.37 -22.30
C SER A 369 -7.99 -13.35 -21.24
N GLY A 370 -7.02 -12.83 -20.46
CA GLY A 370 -7.30 -11.88 -19.36
C GLY A 370 -7.97 -12.53 -18.14
N PRO A 371 -8.56 -11.76 -17.22
CA PRO A 371 -8.50 -10.30 -17.21
C PRO A 371 -7.12 -9.74 -16.84
N TRP A 372 -6.85 -8.53 -17.28
CA TRP A 372 -5.57 -7.85 -17.08
C TRP A 372 -5.71 -6.56 -16.28
N VAL A 373 -4.65 -6.21 -15.56
CA VAL A 373 -4.45 -4.87 -15.01
C VAL A 373 -3.74 -4.03 -16.06
N GLN A 374 -4.30 -2.88 -16.40
CA GLN A 374 -3.76 -1.93 -17.37
C GLN A 374 -3.81 -0.52 -16.76
N ALA A 375 -3.02 0.39 -17.27
CA ALA A 375 -3.13 1.82 -16.97
C ALA A 375 -3.98 2.49 -18.05
N ASP A 376 -5.10 3.11 -17.66
CA ASP A 376 -5.83 4.03 -18.52
C ASP A 376 -5.25 5.44 -18.33
N LEU A 377 -4.59 5.91 -19.38
CA LEU A 377 -3.92 7.21 -19.38
C LEU A 377 -4.64 8.24 -20.28
N GLU A 378 -5.87 7.96 -20.66
CA GLU A 378 -6.66 8.61 -21.70
C GLU A 378 -6.01 8.49 -23.10
N TRP A 379 -6.81 8.20 -24.10
CA TRP A 379 -6.39 7.86 -25.46
C TRP A 379 -5.47 6.63 -25.56
N GLY A 380 -5.39 5.82 -24.53
CA GLY A 380 -4.63 4.58 -24.53
C GLY A 380 -4.70 3.81 -23.22
N LEU A 381 -4.96 2.49 -23.34
CA LEU A 381 -4.84 1.52 -22.26
C LEU A 381 -3.50 0.81 -22.39
N TYR A 382 -2.69 0.88 -21.34
CA TYR A 382 -1.32 0.41 -21.35
C TYR A 382 -1.09 -0.76 -20.40
N PRO A 383 -0.83 -1.97 -20.92
CA PRO A 383 -0.39 -3.11 -20.11
C PRO A 383 1.10 -3.04 -19.74
N GLY A 384 1.82 -2.04 -20.24
CA GLY A 384 3.24 -1.79 -20.06
C GLY A 384 3.62 -0.44 -20.67
N GLY A 385 4.90 -0.21 -20.96
CA GLY A 385 5.42 1.07 -21.46
C GLY A 385 5.02 1.44 -22.89
N SER A 386 4.35 0.55 -23.60
CA SER A 386 3.89 0.76 -24.98
C SER A 386 2.73 -0.16 -25.30
N GLN A 387 2.16 -0.01 -26.48
CA GLN A 387 1.15 -0.92 -27.06
C GLN A 387 1.76 -2.24 -27.58
N SER A 388 3.09 -2.38 -27.49
CA SER A 388 3.75 -3.62 -27.83
C SER A 388 3.61 -4.66 -26.72
N TRP A 389 3.86 -5.92 -27.07
CA TRP A 389 3.84 -7.01 -26.11
C TRP A 389 4.72 -6.75 -24.88
N ASN A 390 4.13 -6.92 -23.71
CA ASN A 390 4.82 -6.87 -22.43
C ASN A 390 5.01 -8.31 -21.91
N PRO A 391 6.24 -8.83 -21.85
CA PRO A 391 6.50 -10.21 -21.41
C PRO A 391 6.11 -10.49 -19.96
N ASN A 392 5.98 -9.47 -19.13
CA ASN A 392 5.58 -9.60 -17.74
C ASN A 392 4.06 -9.49 -17.54
N GLN A 393 3.29 -9.15 -18.59
CA GLN A 393 1.83 -9.08 -18.49
C GLN A 393 1.24 -10.48 -18.33
N ARG A 394 0.30 -10.61 -17.41
CA ARG A 394 -0.42 -11.87 -17.16
C ARG A 394 -1.85 -11.62 -16.71
N ALA A 395 -2.70 -12.64 -16.87
CA ALA A 395 -4.09 -12.61 -16.43
C ALA A 395 -4.21 -12.82 -14.89
N PHE A 396 -5.27 -12.26 -14.31
CA PHE A 396 -5.65 -12.42 -12.91
C PHE A 396 -7.08 -12.96 -12.78
N PRO A 397 -7.33 -14.25 -13.12
CA PRO A 397 -8.68 -14.82 -13.09
C PRO A 397 -9.11 -15.26 -11.68
N HIS A 398 -8.64 -14.53 -10.64
CA HIS A 398 -8.97 -14.82 -9.25
C HIS A 398 -10.31 -14.17 -8.88
N LYS A 399 -11.06 -14.77 -7.95
CA LYS A 399 -12.30 -14.17 -7.46
C LYS A 399 -12.06 -12.77 -6.89
N PHE A 400 -10.95 -12.58 -6.18
CA PHE A 400 -10.54 -11.29 -5.66
C PHE A 400 -9.13 -10.96 -6.15
N VAL A 401 -8.97 -9.80 -6.75
CA VAL A 401 -7.73 -9.33 -7.36
C VAL A 401 -7.35 -7.98 -6.77
N THR A 402 -6.12 -7.83 -6.34
CA THR A 402 -5.52 -6.53 -6.05
C THR A 402 -4.86 -6.01 -7.32
N ALA A 403 -5.20 -4.79 -7.72
CA ALA A 403 -4.55 -4.05 -8.78
C ALA A 403 -3.97 -2.75 -8.24
N THR A 404 -2.77 -2.37 -8.66
CA THR A 404 -2.12 -1.11 -8.28
C THR A 404 -1.59 -0.38 -9.49
N LEU A 405 -1.62 0.94 -9.42
CA LEU A 405 -1.00 1.85 -10.36
C LEU A 405 -0.32 2.97 -9.57
N LYS A 406 0.89 3.34 -9.95
CA LYS A 406 1.56 4.55 -9.48
C LYS A 406 2.28 5.25 -10.63
N ASN A 407 2.27 6.58 -10.61
CA ASN A 407 2.79 7.43 -11.66
C ASN A 407 3.47 8.65 -11.03
N ASN A 408 4.73 8.91 -11.39
CA ASN A 408 5.42 10.10 -10.91
C ASN A 408 5.10 11.36 -11.74
N GLY A 409 4.24 11.20 -12.75
CA GLY A 409 3.71 12.28 -13.58
C GLY A 409 4.63 12.79 -14.69
N THR A 410 5.90 12.40 -14.69
CA THR A 410 6.90 12.97 -15.62
C THR A 410 7.72 11.94 -16.38
N SER A 411 8.10 10.83 -15.76
CA SER A 411 9.09 9.94 -16.35
C SER A 411 8.86 8.45 -16.09
N ARG A 412 8.05 8.08 -15.11
CA ARG A 412 7.92 6.68 -14.67
C ARG A 412 6.52 6.37 -14.16
N PHE A 413 6.01 5.21 -14.51
CA PHE A 413 4.83 4.59 -13.89
C PHE A 413 5.05 3.10 -13.68
N ALA A 414 4.27 2.53 -12.77
CA ALA A 414 4.30 1.10 -12.51
C ALA A 414 2.89 0.56 -12.30
N ILE A 415 2.63 -0.63 -12.85
CA ILE A 415 1.41 -1.40 -12.64
C ILE A 415 1.75 -2.75 -12.04
N LYS A 416 0.97 -3.15 -11.04
CA LYS A 416 1.12 -4.45 -10.36
C LYS A 416 -0.23 -5.11 -10.16
N GLY A 417 -0.23 -6.42 -10.01
CA GLY A 417 -1.41 -7.20 -9.71
C GLY A 417 -1.11 -8.36 -8.76
N SER A 418 -2.12 -8.86 -8.08
CA SER A 418 -2.01 -10.02 -7.20
C SER A 418 -3.37 -10.68 -6.95
N ASN A 419 -3.35 -11.91 -6.44
CA ASN A 419 -4.50 -12.47 -5.77
C ASN A 419 -4.69 -11.76 -4.42
N ALA A 420 -5.87 -11.16 -4.19
CA ALA A 420 -6.19 -10.47 -2.95
C ALA A 420 -6.35 -11.41 -1.73
N GLN A 421 -6.37 -12.72 -1.96
CA GLN A 421 -6.49 -13.74 -0.90
C GLN A 421 -5.13 -14.33 -0.47
N SER A 422 -4.07 -14.13 -1.25
CA SER A 422 -2.76 -14.73 -0.96
C SER A 422 -1.65 -14.15 -1.81
N GLY A 423 -0.42 -14.19 -1.29
CA GLY A 423 0.78 -13.84 -2.04
C GLY A 423 1.09 -12.35 -2.05
N SER A 424 2.18 -12.02 -2.72
CA SER A 424 2.71 -10.66 -2.87
C SER A 424 2.31 -10.06 -4.21
N LEU A 425 2.44 -8.74 -4.34
CA LEU A 425 2.26 -8.06 -5.62
C LEU A 425 3.26 -8.56 -6.67
N TYR A 426 2.77 -8.75 -7.87
CA TYR A 426 3.56 -9.06 -9.05
C TYR A 426 3.67 -7.81 -9.92
N THR A 427 4.91 -7.39 -10.22
CA THR A 427 5.17 -6.24 -11.08
C THR A 427 4.95 -6.62 -12.54
N LEU A 428 3.93 -6.04 -13.15
CA LEU A 428 3.61 -6.19 -14.57
C LEU A 428 4.49 -5.26 -15.41
N TYR A 429 4.66 -4.03 -14.93
CA TYR A 429 5.51 -3.03 -15.54
C TYR A 429 6.02 -2.05 -14.49
N ASP A 430 7.23 -1.60 -14.65
CA ASP A 430 7.83 -0.49 -13.90
C ASP A 430 8.90 0.16 -14.79
N GLY A 431 8.60 1.32 -15.32
CA GLY A 431 9.47 1.95 -16.32
C GLY A 431 8.98 3.31 -16.80
N PRO A 432 9.53 3.80 -17.93
CA PRO A 432 9.15 5.08 -18.52
C PRO A 432 7.66 5.15 -18.88
N LEU A 433 7.10 6.36 -18.82
CA LEU A 433 5.78 6.65 -19.38
C LEU A 433 5.77 6.34 -20.89
N PRO A 434 4.60 5.95 -21.46
CA PRO A 434 4.46 5.76 -22.88
C PRO A 434 4.80 7.06 -23.65
N ASN A 435 5.17 6.91 -24.91
CA ASN A 435 5.47 8.06 -25.75
C ASN A 435 4.25 8.98 -25.90
N GLY A 436 4.43 10.28 -25.67
CA GLY A 436 3.36 11.27 -25.70
C GLY A 436 2.67 11.56 -24.36
N TYR A 437 3.02 10.82 -23.27
CA TYR A 437 2.42 10.97 -21.96
C TYR A 437 3.33 11.65 -20.92
N SER A 438 4.43 12.20 -21.33
CA SER A 438 5.36 12.92 -20.47
C SER A 438 5.43 14.41 -20.86
N PRO A 439 5.08 15.35 -19.95
CA PRO A 439 4.48 15.14 -18.65
C PRO A 439 3.00 14.76 -18.75
N MET A 440 2.47 14.09 -17.71
CA MET A 440 1.04 13.85 -17.54
C MET A 440 0.27 15.17 -17.39
N LYS A 441 -1.04 15.12 -17.66
CA LYS A 441 -1.97 16.29 -17.66
C LYS A 441 -3.23 16.00 -16.85
N LYS A 442 -3.11 15.22 -15.80
CA LYS A 442 -4.21 14.75 -14.95
C LYS A 442 -5.12 15.88 -14.51
N GLN A 443 -6.43 15.65 -14.47
CA GLN A 443 -7.36 16.72 -14.14
C GLN A 443 -7.88 16.65 -12.70
N GLY A 444 -7.76 15.50 -12.00
CA GLY A 444 -8.07 15.40 -10.58
C GLY A 444 -9.53 15.07 -10.26
N ALA A 445 -10.33 14.63 -11.21
CA ALA A 445 -11.58 13.95 -10.90
C ALA A 445 -11.33 12.48 -10.58
N ILE A 446 -12.31 11.81 -10.00
CA ILE A 446 -12.26 10.40 -9.65
C ILE A 446 -13.36 9.66 -10.37
N ILE A 447 -13.03 8.61 -11.08
CA ILE A 447 -13.96 7.69 -11.74
C ILE A 447 -13.98 6.34 -11.02
N LEU A 448 -15.15 5.71 -10.96
CA LEU A 448 -15.33 4.31 -10.63
C LEU A 448 -16.43 3.71 -11.52
N GLY A 449 -16.04 2.75 -12.34
CA GLY A 449 -16.88 2.14 -13.35
C GLY A 449 -16.49 2.61 -14.74
N SER A 450 -17.42 3.08 -15.56
CA SER A 450 -17.10 3.52 -16.93
C SER A 450 -16.16 4.71 -16.98
N GLY A 451 -15.22 4.68 -17.92
CA GLY A 451 -14.22 5.70 -18.14
C GLY A 451 -14.74 7.11 -18.39
N GLY A 452 -13.85 8.08 -18.50
CA GLY A 452 -14.16 9.52 -18.60
C GLY A 452 -15.08 9.90 -19.75
N ASP A 453 -15.00 9.20 -20.86
CA ASP A 453 -15.80 9.43 -22.06
C ASP A 453 -17.21 8.80 -22.04
N CYS A 454 -17.60 8.16 -20.94
CA CYS A 454 -18.90 7.53 -20.77
C CYS A 454 -20.09 8.45 -21.06
N CYS A 455 -19.88 9.74 -20.94
CA CYS A 455 -20.93 10.74 -20.90
C CYS A 455 -20.97 11.64 -22.15
N LYS A 456 -20.38 11.19 -23.26
CA LYS A 456 -20.48 11.91 -24.54
C LYS A 456 -21.91 11.84 -25.11
N PRO A 457 -22.40 12.93 -25.72
CA PRO A 457 -23.72 12.96 -26.35
C PRO A 457 -23.88 11.93 -27.49
N ASP A 458 -22.79 11.52 -28.12
CA ASP A 458 -22.74 10.59 -29.25
C ASP A 458 -22.63 9.12 -28.84
N GLY A 459 -22.81 8.80 -27.57
CA GLY A 459 -22.87 7.43 -27.10
C GLY A 459 -21.56 6.86 -26.57
N GLY A 460 -20.77 7.67 -25.92
CA GLY A 460 -19.69 7.22 -25.04
C GLY A 460 -20.25 6.15 -24.11
N ALA A 461 -19.74 4.94 -24.21
CA ALA A 461 -20.52 3.82 -23.77
C ALA A 461 -20.09 3.40 -22.38
N ASN A 462 -20.94 3.59 -21.43
CA ASN A 462 -20.93 2.97 -20.14
C ASN A 462 -21.20 1.44 -20.29
N LEU A 463 -20.31 0.73 -20.98
CA LEU A 463 -20.45 -0.68 -21.36
C LEU A 463 -19.67 -1.64 -20.48
N SER A 464 -18.86 -1.13 -19.55
CA SER A 464 -18.01 -1.96 -18.70
C SER A 464 -18.80 -2.69 -17.62
N ALA A 465 -18.31 -3.88 -17.26
CA ALA A 465 -18.73 -4.62 -16.09
C ALA A 465 -17.50 -4.95 -15.23
N GLY A 466 -17.65 -4.90 -13.93
CA GLY A 466 -16.63 -5.23 -12.96
C GLY A 466 -17.17 -5.13 -11.54
N THR A 467 -16.40 -5.59 -10.58
CA THR A 467 -16.78 -5.50 -9.17
C THR A 467 -15.74 -4.70 -8.42
N PHE A 468 -16.18 -3.76 -7.61
CA PHE A 468 -15.32 -3.00 -6.71
C PHE A 468 -15.65 -3.37 -5.26
N TYR A 469 -14.61 -3.67 -4.49
CA TYR A 469 -14.71 -3.99 -3.07
C TYR A 469 -14.15 -2.84 -2.22
N GLU A 470 -12.96 -2.38 -2.54
CA GLU A 470 -12.27 -1.27 -1.89
C GLU A 470 -11.18 -0.70 -2.83
N GLY A 471 -10.78 0.54 -2.57
CA GLY A 471 -9.66 1.19 -3.23
C GLY A 471 -9.34 2.55 -2.63
N ALA A 472 -8.14 3.02 -2.87
CA ALA A 472 -7.71 4.34 -2.45
C ALA A 472 -6.78 4.98 -3.47
N MET A 473 -6.78 6.32 -3.50
CA MET A 473 -5.85 7.16 -4.22
C MET A 473 -4.98 7.93 -3.23
N VAL A 474 -3.72 8.10 -3.52
CA VAL A 474 -2.75 8.76 -2.65
C VAL A 474 -2.02 9.88 -3.37
N ALA A 475 -1.68 10.94 -2.65
CA ALA A 475 -0.75 11.96 -3.13
C ALA A 475 0.68 11.46 -2.95
N GLY A 476 1.45 11.42 -4.05
CA GLY A 476 2.83 10.95 -4.07
C GLY A 476 3.00 9.60 -4.75
N TYR A 477 4.26 9.21 -4.94
CA TYR A 477 4.65 7.93 -5.58
C TYR A 477 5.02 6.93 -4.47
N PRO A 478 4.12 6.02 -4.08
CA PRO A 478 4.37 5.10 -2.98
C PRO A 478 5.54 4.17 -3.28
N THR A 479 6.29 3.82 -2.24
CA THR A 479 7.37 2.84 -2.39
C THR A 479 6.79 1.43 -2.56
N ASP A 480 7.57 0.53 -3.16
CA ASP A 480 7.17 -0.88 -3.29
C ASP A 480 6.93 -1.55 -1.93
N ALA A 481 7.68 -1.14 -0.90
CA ALA A 481 7.47 -1.63 0.45
C ALA A 481 6.10 -1.21 1.01
N THR A 482 5.68 0.04 0.76
CA THR A 482 4.36 0.53 1.13
C THR A 482 3.26 -0.24 0.41
N GLU A 483 3.37 -0.43 -0.92
CA GLU A 483 2.40 -1.20 -1.70
C GLU A 483 2.32 -2.66 -1.26
N ASN A 484 3.47 -3.31 -0.97
CA ASN A 484 3.51 -4.68 -0.46
C ASN A 484 2.88 -4.81 0.94
N ALA A 485 3.01 -3.79 1.78
CA ALA A 485 2.36 -3.77 3.09
C ALA A 485 0.85 -3.60 2.96
N VAL A 486 0.38 -2.78 2.01
CA VAL A 486 -1.06 -2.67 1.66
C VAL A 486 -1.58 -4.03 1.17
N GLN A 487 -0.86 -4.71 0.27
CA GLN A 487 -1.22 -6.06 -0.17
C GLN A 487 -1.31 -7.05 1.00
N ALA A 488 -0.39 -6.99 1.95
CA ALA A 488 -0.41 -7.86 3.13
C ALA A 488 -1.66 -7.62 4.01
N ASP A 489 -2.08 -6.35 4.20
CA ASP A 489 -3.34 -6.03 4.90
C ASP A 489 -4.57 -6.52 4.12
N ILE A 490 -4.57 -6.37 2.79
CA ILE A 490 -5.66 -6.88 1.93
C ILE A 490 -5.78 -8.41 2.08
N VAL A 491 -4.68 -9.14 2.05
CA VAL A 491 -4.66 -10.59 2.28
C VAL A 491 -5.16 -10.93 3.69
N ALA A 492 -4.72 -10.18 4.70
CA ALA A 492 -5.13 -10.37 6.08
C ALA A 492 -6.62 -10.03 6.31
N ALA A 493 -7.23 -9.20 5.46
CA ALA A 493 -8.66 -8.91 5.50
C ALA A 493 -9.53 -10.15 5.22
N GLY A 494 -8.98 -11.18 4.57
CA GLY A 494 -9.63 -12.50 4.44
C GLY A 494 -10.87 -12.47 3.57
N TYR A 495 -10.79 -11.92 2.39
CA TYR A 495 -11.83 -11.97 1.35
C TYR A 495 -12.19 -13.41 0.98
N ARG A 496 -13.52 -13.76 0.97
CA ARG A 496 -14.02 -15.10 0.65
C ARG A 496 -15.38 -15.06 -0.05
#